data_0debf5df35dd51470aeb9ef24414243f
#
_entry.id   0debf5df35dd51470aeb9ef24414243f
#
_cell.length_a   1.000
_cell.length_b   1.000
_cell.length_c   1.000
_cell.angle_alpha   90.00
_cell.angle_beta   90.00
_cell.angle_gamma   90.00
#
_symmetry.space_group_name_H-M   'P 1'
#
loop_
_entity.id
_entity.type
_entity.pdbx_description
1 polymer ?
#
loop_
_entity_poly.entity_id
_entity_poly.type
_entity_poly.pdbx_seq_one_letter_code
_entity_poly.pdbx_strand_id
1 'polypeptide(L)'
;MCQIAGVSRSGFYSYMKSRNDKDSHLNRKEEQDKRDFDLILEAYSYKGYDKGSRGIRMRLLHMGIRMNRKKIIRLMRKYHLFCPIRKANPYRRITRALKSSNYADNLLERHFEDYGPGYVLLTDITYFFYGKERNKAYLSTIKDAFTKQILAYVLSESLEEDFVLETVNHLLRDHSGDIRTNAMIHSDQGCHYTCIRFIDLLKDRNIRQSMSRRGNCWDNAPQESFYGHAKDEIMKYVKEASSFEELEKIIDDYMDYYNSERYQYELSKLSPNEYLEYYKTGIYPLKDLVDENEKTIKKFDTVKANLKRLEEEKDQAAASME
;
A
#
# COMPACT_ATOMS: atom_id res chain seq x y z
N MET A 1 -47.30 5.08 26.71
CA MET A 1 -45.95 5.09 26.08
C MET A 1 -45.48 3.70 25.67
N CYS A 2 -45.39 2.67 26.54
CA CYS A 2 -44.91 1.33 26.13
C CYS A 2 -45.76 0.70 25.03
N GLN A 3 -47.09 0.88 25.04
CA GLN A 3 -47.97 0.36 23.98
C GLN A 3 -47.72 1.05 22.62
N ILE A 4 -47.45 2.38 22.62
CA ILE A 4 -47.19 3.14 21.43
C ILE A 4 -45.80 2.74 20.83
N ALA A 5 -44.83 2.42 21.69
CA ALA A 5 -43.51 1.97 21.30
C ALA A 5 -43.39 0.47 20.99
N GLY A 6 -44.49 -0.30 21.12
CA GLY A 6 -44.51 -1.73 20.85
C GLY A 6 -43.65 -2.59 21.80
N VAL A 7 -43.37 -2.07 23.02
CA VAL A 7 -42.54 -2.76 24.02
C VAL A 7 -43.38 -3.18 25.27
N SER A 8 -43.05 -4.34 25.86
CA SER A 8 -43.71 -4.76 27.07
C SER A 8 -43.37 -3.86 28.26
N ARG A 9 -44.32 -3.56 29.14
CA ARG A 9 -44.07 -2.77 30.36
C ARG A 9 -43.00 -3.41 31.24
N SER A 10 -43.05 -4.71 31.48
CA SER A 10 -42.08 -5.44 32.29
C SER A 10 -40.65 -5.33 31.66
N GLY A 11 -40.55 -5.52 30.36
CA GLY A 11 -39.28 -5.37 29.63
C GLY A 11 -38.70 -3.96 29.73
N PHE A 12 -39.55 -2.92 29.62
CA PHE A 12 -39.13 -1.52 29.77
C PHE A 12 -38.61 -1.24 31.19
N TYR A 13 -39.36 -1.63 32.24
CA TYR A 13 -38.90 -1.37 33.60
C TYR A 13 -37.69 -2.21 33.99
N SER A 14 -37.57 -3.45 33.53
CA SER A 14 -36.40 -4.28 33.72
C SER A 14 -35.17 -3.66 33.04
N TYR A 15 -35.31 -3.15 31.82
CA TYR A 15 -34.28 -2.41 31.11
C TYR A 15 -33.86 -1.13 31.86
N MET A 16 -34.81 -0.31 32.33
CA MET A 16 -34.54 0.88 33.10
C MET A 16 -33.85 0.60 34.43
N LYS A 17 -34.23 -0.45 35.13
CA LYS A 17 -33.58 -0.91 36.36
C LYS A 17 -32.14 -1.33 36.05
N SER A 18 -31.94 -2.15 35.04
CA SER A 18 -30.63 -2.61 34.62
C SER A 18 -29.71 -1.45 34.13
N ARG A 19 -30.28 -0.40 33.52
CA ARG A 19 -29.53 0.78 33.08
C ARG A 19 -29.11 1.67 34.26
N ASN A 20 -29.89 1.74 35.30
CA ASN A 20 -29.60 2.54 36.49
C ASN A 20 -28.65 1.85 37.48
N ASP A 21 -28.50 0.53 37.36
CA ASP A 21 -27.59 -0.26 38.17
C ASP A 21 -26.16 -0.17 37.54
N LYS A 22 -25.23 0.44 38.29
CA LYS A 22 -23.82 0.60 37.84
C LYS A 22 -23.14 -0.72 37.57
N ASP A 23 -23.53 -1.78 38.27
CA ASP A 23 -22.96 -3.12 38.12
C ASP A 23 -23.73 -4.02 37.14
N SER A 24 -24.73 -3.49 36.46
CA SER A 24 -25.49 -4.23 35.48
C SER A 24 -24.62 -4.69 34.29
N HIS A 25 -25.01 -5.80 33.70
CA HIS A 25 -24.39 -6.31 32.49
C HIS A 25 -24.37 -5.27 31.34
N LEU A 26 -25.44 -4.43 31.27
CA LEU A 26 -25.54 -3.39 30.25
C LEU A 26 -24.51 -2.28 30.46
N ASN A 27 -24.32 -1.83 31.70
CA ASN A 27 -23.34 -0.79 32.02
C ASN A 27 -21.91 -1.30 31.86
N ARG A 28 -21.60 -2.49 32.32
CA ARG A 28 -20.30 -3.13 32.08
C ARG A 28 -20.00 -3.30 30.59
N LYS A 29 -21.00 -3.67 29.79
CA LYS A 29 -20.85 -3.78 28.33
C LYS A 29 -20.62 -2.38 27.69
N GLU A 30 -21.30 -1.35 28.15
CA GLU A 30 -21.12 0.01 27.64
C GLU A 30 -19.72 0.56 27.98
N GLU A 31 -19.24 0.32 29.19
CA GLU A 31 -17.89 0.69 29.59
C GLU A 31 -16.81 -0.07 28.80
N GLN A 32 -17.06 -1.35 28.54
CA GLN A 32 -16.16 -2.15 27.68
C GLN A 32 -16.19 -1.63 26.24
N ASP A 33 -17.37 -1.29 25.70
CA ASP A 33 -17.51 -0.72 24.37
C ASP A 33 -16.76 0.62 24.26
N LYS A 34 -16.78 1.46 25.30
CA LYS A 34 -16.02 2.72 25.34
C LYS A 34 -14.51 2.47 25.32
N ARG A 35 -14.02 1.61 26.21
CA ARG A 35 -12.58 1.22 26.24
C ARG A 35 -12.11 0.68 24.89
N ASP A 36 -12.89 -0.21 24.30
CA ASP A 36 -12.59 -0.77 22.96
C ASP A 36 -12.62 0.31 21.86
N PHE A 37 -13.53 1.29 22.00
CA PHE A 37 -13.61 2.40 21.04
C PHE A 37 -12.43 3.36 21.16
N ASP A 38 -11.93 3.62 22.37
CA ASP A 38 -10.74 4.45 22.58
C ASP A 38 -9.52 3.84 21.86
N LEU A 39 -9.36 2.52 21.93
CA LEU A 39 -8.32 1.80 21.17
C LEU A 39 -8.52 1.92 19.64
N ILE A 40 -9.77 1.84 19.20
CA ILE A 40 -10.12 2.03 17.78
C ILE A 40 -9.78 3.47 17.35
N LEU A 41 -10.06 4.47 18.19
CA LEU A 41 -9.80 5.86 17.90
C LEU A 41 -8.30 6.16 17.83
N GLU A 42 -7.50 5.60 18.74
CA GLU A 42 -6.04 5.65 18.71
C GLU A 42 -5.50 5.06 17.40
N ALA A 43 -5.93 3.85 17.04
CA ALA A 43 -5.52 3.20 15.79
C ALA A 43 -5.98 3.97 14.55
N TYR A 44 -7.15 4.64 14.60
CA TYR A 44 -7.69 5.45 13.51
C TYR A 44 -6.88 6.72 13.28
N SER A 45 -6.60 7.46 14.35
CA SER A 45 -5.98 8.80 14.29
C SER A 45 -4.45 8.76 14.13
N TYR A 46 -3.85 7.58 14.18
CA TYR A 46 -2.39 7.44 14.10
C TYR A 46 -1.81 8.10 12.84
N LYS A 47 -0.86 9.02 13.03
CA LYS A 47 -0.26 9.90 12.00
C LYS A 47 -1.28 10.71 11.19
N GLY A 48 -2.52 10.81 11.66
CA GLY A 48 -3.59 11.58 11.00
C GLY A 48 -4.03 11.04 9.64
N TYR A 49 -3.61 9.85 9.25
CA TYR A 49 -4.07 9.19 8.03
C TYR A 49 -5.32 8.37 8.34
N ASP A 50 -6.45 8.80 7.81
CA ASP A 50 -7.73 8.16 8.03
C ASP A 50 -7.73 6.69 7.58
N LYS A 51 -8.26 5.82 8.42
CA LYS A 51 -8.23 4.37 8.19
C LYS A 51 -9.63 3.77 8.22
N GLY A 52 -9.92 2.88 7.29
CA GLY A 52 -11.12 2.03 7.35
C GLY A 52 -10.94 0.87 8.32
N SER A 53 -12.04 0.13 8.59
CA SER A 53 -12.07 -0.99 9.55
C SER A 53 -10.99 -2.07 9.32
N ARG A 54 -10.48 -2.23 8.10
CA ARG A 54 -9.38 -3.15 7.80
C ARG A 54 -8.04 -2.57 8.29
N GLY A 55 -7.77 -1.31 7.99
CA GLY A 55 -6.56 -0.61 8.46
C GLY A 55 -6.50 -0.53 9.98
N ILE A 56 -7.63 -0.17 10.62
CA ILE A 56 -7.75 -0.17 12.08
C ILE A 56 -7.42 -1.56 12.66
N ARG A 57 -7.99 -2.63 12.10
CA ARG A 57 -7.71 -3.99 12.58
C ARG A 57 -6.24 -4.35 12.45
N MET A 58 -5.61 -4.03 11.33
CA MET A 58 -4.17 -4.30 11.14
C MET A 58 -3.32 -3.52 12.14
N ARG A 59 -3.61 -2.23 12.38
CA ARG A 59 -2.90 -1.43 13.38
C ARG A 59 -3.07 -1.99 14.79
N LEU A 60 -4.28 -2.37 15.19
CA LEU A 60 -4.54 -3.00 16.48
C LEU A 60 -3.75 -4.31 16.66
N LEU A 61 -3.60 -5.13 15.60
CA LEU A 61 -2.78 -6.33 15.65
C LEU A 61 -1.31 -6.00 15.95
N HIS A 62 -0.75 -4.96 15.34
CA HIS A 62 0.63 -4.51 15.61
C HIS A 62 0.79 -3.84 16.98
N MET A 63 -0.31 -3.39 17.60
CA MET A 63 -0.37 -2.97 19.00
C MET A 63 -0.55 -4.15 19.98
N GLY A 64 -0.54 -5.39 19.49
CA GLY A 64 -0.78 -6.60 20.29
C GLY A 64 -2.26 -6.86 20.62
N ILE A 65 -3.20 -6.14 20.00
CA ILE A 65 -4.62 -6.18 20.33
C ILE A 65 -5.40 -6.99 19.29
N ARG A 66 -5.95 -8.13 19.70
CA ARG A 66 -6.82 -8.95 18.85
C ARG A 66 -8.28 -8.50 18.95
N MET A 67 -8.78 -7.79 17.96
CA MET A 67 -10.18 -7.35 17.90
C MET A 67 -10.86 -7.82 16.59
N ASN A 68 -12.06 -8.41 16.72
CA ASN A 68 -12.81 -8.88 15.55
C ASN A 68 -13.28 -7.68 14.70
N ARG A 69 -13.10 -7.74 13.39
CA ARG A 69 -13.51 -6.69 12.45
C ARG A 69 -15.00 -6.34 12.54
N LYS A 70 -15.89 -7.34 12.82
CA LYS A 70 -17.33 -7.08 13.02
C LYS A 70 -17.54 -6.16 14.24
N LYS A 71 -16.78 -6.37 15.34
CA LYS A 71 -16.81 -5.49 16.53
C LYS A 71 -16.34 -4.09 16.20
N ILE A 72 -15.22 -3.95 15.47
CA ILE A 72 -14.71 -2.64 15.01
C ILE A 72 -15.79 -1.90 14.22
N ILE A 73 -16.40 -2.53 13.20
CA ILE A 73 -17.45 -1.90 12.38
C ILE A 73 -18.66 -1.49 13.24
N ARG A 74 -19.07 -2.33 14.20
CA ARG A 74 -20.18 -2.03 15.11
C ARG A 74 -19.88 -0.80 15.96
N LEU A 75 -18.68 -0.72 16.55
CA LEU A 75 -18.28 0.39 17.40
C LEU A 75 -18.07 1.68 16.60
N MET A 76 -17.45 1.62 15.42
CA MET A 76 -17.33 2.76 14.50
C MET A 76 -18.73 3.35 14.19
N ARG A 77 -19.73 2.49 13.91
CA ARG A 77 -21.10 2.95 13.65
C ARG A 77 -21.76 3.52 14.91
N LYS A 78 -21.58 2.86 16.07
CA LYS A 78 -22.16 3.28 17.34
C LYS A 78 -21.69 4.68 17.76
N TYR A 79 -20.42 4.99 17.53
CA TYR A 79 -19.79 6.25 17.91
C TYR A 79 -19.57 7.22 16.73
N HIS A 80 -20.26 6.97 15.60
CA HIS A 80 -20.26 7.84 14.41
C HIS A 80 -18.86 8.11 13.82
N LEU A 81 -17.93 7.16 13.94
CA LEU A 81 -16.60 7.24 13.31
C LEU A 81 -16.67 6.73 11.86
N PHE A 82 -16.44 7.60 10.90
CA PHE A 82 -16.48 7.27 9.47
C PHE A 82 -15.12 7.55 8.83
N CYS A 83 -14.69 6.61 7.97
CA CYS A 83 -13.52 6.83 7.14
C CYS A 83 -13.92 7.62 5.88
N PRO A 84 -13.38 8.83 5.64
CA PRO A 84 -13.74 9.65 4.48
C PRO A 84 -13.13 9.14 3.18
N ILE A 85 -12.11 8.25 3.26
CA ILE A 85 -11.34 7.79 2.11
C ILE A 85 -12.16 6.81 1.26
N ARG A 86 -12.19 7.09 -0.04
CA ARG A 86 -12.68 6.26 -1.13
C ARG A 86 -14.05 5.58 -0.95
N LYS A 87 -15.08 6.27 -1.35
CA LYS A 87 -16.27 5.61 -1.93
C LYS A 87 -15.88 5.07 -3.31
N ALA A 88 -16.03 3.75 -3.52
CA ALA A 88 -15.78 3.16 -4.84
C ALA A 88 -16.61 3.90 -5.92
N ASN A 89 -15.92 4.47 -6.92
CA ASN A 89 -16.63 5.11 -8.03
C ASN A 89 -17.27 4.01 -8.91
N PRO A 90 -18.59 3.91 -8.99
CA PRO A 90 -19.27 2.88 -9.78
C PRO A 90 -18.93 2.94 -11.28
N TYR A 91 -18.60 4.12 -11.80
CA TYR A 91 -18.22 4.31 -13.21
C TYR A 91 -16.82 3.79 -13.56
N ARG A 92 -15.96 3.54 -12.57
CA ARG A 92 -14.60 3.03 -12.79
C ARG A 92 -14.58 1.63 -13.44
N ARG A 93 -15.61 0.81 -13.21
CA ARG A 93 -15.77 -0.51 -13.84
C ARG A 93 -16.09 -0.42 -15.33
N ILE A 94 -16.92 0.56 -15.72
CA ILE A 94 -17.35 0.78 -17.10
C ILE A 94 -16.19 1.35 -17.94
N THR A 95 -15.44 2.31 -17.42
CA THR A 95 -14.27 2.88 -18.09
C THR A 95 -13.16 1.84 -18.30
N ARG A 96 -13.06 0.85 -17.42
CA ARG A 96 -12.14 -0.29 -17.54
C ARG A 96 -12.49 -1.22 -18.71
N ALA A 97 -13.76 -1.47 -18.98
CA ALA A 97 -14.21 -2.37 -20.04
C ALA A 97 -14.00 -1.79 -21.46
N LEU A 98 -13.90 -0.48 -21.60
CA LEU A 98 -13.81 0.21 -22.89
C LEU A 98 -12.37 0.48 -23.40
N LYS A 99 -11.33 0.15 -22.61
CA LYS A 99 -9.91 0.41 -22.95
C LYS A 99 -9.15 -0.87 -23.28
N SER A 100 -9.62 -1.65 -24.25
CA SER A 100 -8.87 -2.78 -24.79
C SER A 100 -8.55 -2.57 -26.25
N SER A 101 -7.31 -2.20 -26.60
CA SER A 101 -6.68 -2.59 -27.88
C SER A 101 -5.17 -2.29 -27.87
N ASN A 102 -4.45 -3.36 -28.06
CA ASN A 102 -3.12 -3.64 -28.63
C ASN A 102 -2.02 -2.56 -28.66
N TYR A 103 -0.81 -2.93 -28.11
CA TYR A 103 0.49 -2.94 -28.81
C TYR A 103 1.66 -3.20 -27.83
N ALA A 104 2.73 -3.88 -28.37
CA ALA A 104 4.07 -4.18 -27.89
C ALA A 104 4.22 -5.16 -26.69
N ASP A 105 5.22 -6.06 -26.82
CA ASP A 105 5.49 -7.17 -25.92
C ASP A 105 5.66 -6.75 -24.45
N ASN A 106 4.70 -7.20 -23.66
CA ASN A 106 4.75 -7.06 -22.22
C ASN A 106 5.49 -8.29 -21.66
N LEU A 107 6.78 -8.15 -21.41
CA LEU A 107 7.59 -9.22 -20.84
C LEU A 107 7.10 -9.66 -19.45
N LEU A 108 6.30 -8.85 -18.80
CA LEU A 108 5.85 -9.08 -17.42
C LEU A 108 4.57 -9.91 -17.33
N GLU A 109 3.73 -9.95 -18.38
CA GLU A 109 2.45 -10.68 -18.43
C GLU A 109 1.59 -10.59 -17.15
N ARG A 110 1.79 -9.55 -16.32
CA ARG A 110 1.16 -9.31 -15.02
C ARG A 110 1.57 -10.26 -13.89
N HIS A 111 2.61 -11.03 -14.05
CA HIS A 111 3.20 -11.91 -13.03
C HIS A 111 4.12 -11.15 -12.06
N PHE A 112 3.59 -10.08 -11.44
CA PHE A 112 4.36 -9.17 -10.59
C PHE A 112 4.95 -9.84 -9.33
N GLU A 113 4.34 -10.90 -8.84
CA GLU A 113 4.68 -11.51 -7.56
C GLU A 113 5.50 -12.81 -7.70
N ASP A 114 5.70 -13.31 -8.92
CA ASP A 114 6.28 -14.64 -9.14
C ASP A 114 7.81 -14.67 -9.01
N TYR A 115 8.45 -13.49 -9.06
CA TYR A 115 9.91 -13.37 -9.16
C TYR A 115 10.62 -13.02 -7.85
N GLY A 116 9.89 -12.78 -6.76
CA GLY A 116 10.48 -12.38 -5.48
C GLY A 116 11.04 -10.94 -5.46
N PRO A 117 11.65 -10.52 -4.32
CA PRO A 117 12.13 -9.16 -4.14
C PRO A 117 13.32 -8.84 -5.06
N GLY A 118 13.40 -7.58 -5.49
CA GLY A 118 14.52 -7.03 -6.25
C GLY A 118 14.60 -7.48 -7.72
N TYR A 119 13.60 -8.17 -8.26
CA TYR A 119 13.61 -8.66 -9.64
C TYR A 119 12.76 -7.78 -10.58
N VAL A 120 11.55 -7.42 -10.17
CA VAL A 120 10.66 -6.55 -10.94
C VAL A 120 10.47 -5.25 -10.20
N LEU A 121 10.93 -4.17 -10.80
CA LEU A 121 10.83 -2.81 -10.29
C LEU A 121 9.83 -2.05 -11.15
N LEU A 122 8.89 -1.37 -10.53
CA LEU A 122 7.87 -0.56 -11.21
C LEU A 122 8.20 0.91 -11.04
N THR A 123 8.20 1.66 -12.13
CA THR A 123 8.42 3.11 -12.09
C THR A 123 7.28 3.85 -12.77
N ASP A 124 6.99 5.03 -12.25
CA ASP A 124 5.97 5.93 -12.81
C ASP A 124 6.15 7.33 -12.22
N ILE A 125 5.52 8.31 -12.84
CA ILE A 125 5.51 9.70 -12.41
C ILE A 125 4.10 10.10 -12.03
N THR A 126 3.97 10.80 -10.91
CA THR A 126 2.74 11.50 -10.58
C THR A 126 3.01 12.97 -10.29
N TYR A 127 1.96 13.76 -10.10
CA TYR A 127 2.10 15.16 -9.72
C TYR A 127 1.18 15.53 -8.56
N PHE A 128 1.60 16.54 -7.82
CA PHE A 128 0.85 17.18 -6.75
C PHE A 128 0.65 18.65 -7.06
N PHE A 129 -0.46 19.19 -6.59
CA PHE A 129 -0.64 20.63 -6.49
C PHE A 129 -0.59 21.00 -5.01
N TYR A 130 0.40 21.82 -4.64
CA TYR A 130 0.62 22.24 -3.26
C TYR A 130 0.44 23.74 -3.09
N GLY A 131 0.23 24.14 -1.84
CA GLY A 131 0.05 25.53 -1.47
C GLY A 131 -1.26 26.16 -1.97
N LYS A 132 -1.50 27.38 -1.55
CA LYS A 132 -2.68 28.17 -1.94
C LYS A 132 -2.68 28.54 -3.43
N GLU A 133 -1.50 28.75 -3.99
CA GLU A 133 -1.28 29.10 -5.40
C GLU A 133 -1.36 27.89 -6.31
N ARG A 134 -1.47 26.68 -5.76
CA ARG A 134 -1.52 25.42 -6.49
C ARG A 134 -0.27 25.20 -7.36
N ASN A 135 0.90 25.48 -6.79
CA ASN A 135 2.17 25.15 -7.41
C ASN A 135 2.23 23.67 -7.74
N LYS A 136 2.88 23.31 -8.82
CA LYS A 136 2.94 21.95 -9.31
C LYS A 136 4.29 21.32 -9.01
N ALA A 137 4.28 20.15 -8.43
CA ALA A 137 5.46 19.32 -8.23
C ALA A 137 5.23 17.92 -8.79
N TYR A 138 6.31 17.27 -9.24
CA TYR A 138 6.31 15.94 -9.84
C TYR A 138 7.05 14.98 -8.92
N LEU A 139 6.51 13.80 -8.76
CA LEU A 139 7.11 12.74 -7.96
C LEU A 139 7.37 11.53 -8.85
N SER A 140 8.63 11.18 -9.03
CA SER A 140 9.08 9.93 -9.63
C SER A 140 9.33 8.92 -8.52
N THR A 141 8.91 7.67 -8.69
CA THR A 141 9.15 6.61 -7.70
C THR A 141 9.54 5.31 -8.38
N ILE A 142 10.38 4.53 -7.70
CA ILE A 142 10.67 3.14 -8.06
C ILE A 142 10.22 2.24 -6.91
N LYS A 143 9.37 1.28 -7.23
CA LYS A 143 8.70 0.38 -6.31
C LYS A 143 9.03 -1.07 -6.64
N ASP A 144 9.40 -1.85 -5.65
CA ASP A 144 9.51 -3.30 -5.79
C ASP A 144 8.11 -3.92 -5.97
N ALA A 145 7.94 -4.71 -7.02
CA ALA A 145 6.64 -5.28 -7.37
C ALA A 145 6.20 -6.37 -6.38
N PHE A 146 7.13 -7.07 -5.75
CA PHE A 146 6.87 -8.15 -4.81
C PHE A 146 6.62 -7.63 -3.39
N THR A 147 7.57 -6.88 -2.82
CA THR A 147 7.47 -6.36 -1.44
C THR A 147 6.56 -5.16 -1.33
N LYS A 148 6.29 -4.48 -2.45
CA LYS A 148 5.62 -3.17 -2.52
C LYS A 148 6.40 -2.02 -1.88
N GLN A 149 7.66 -2.22 -1.50
CA GLN A 149 8.51 -1.14 -0.98
C GLN A 149 8.73 -0.06 -2.04
N ILE A 150 8.72 1.19 -1.63
CA ILE A 150 9.27 2.29 -2.42
C ILE A 150 10.77 2.31 -2.13
N LEU A 151 11.56 1.91 -3.12
CA LEU A 151 13.02 1.81 -3.00
C LEU A 151 13.72 3.12 -3.30
N ALA A 152 13.16 3.91 -4.20
CA ALA A 152 13.69 5.23 -4.53
C ALA A 152 12.58 6.17 -4.96
N TYR A 153 12.76 7.47 -4.71
CA TYR A 153 11.89 8.53 -5.20
C TYR A 153 12.66 9.84 -5.32
N VAL A 154 12.17 10.71 -6.17
CA VAL A 154 12.63 12.09 -6.32
C VAL A 154 11.42 12.99 -6.53
N LEU A 155 11.36 14.09 -5.78
CA LEU A 155 10.41 15.16 -5.95
C LEU A 155 11.08 16.32 -6.72
N SER A 156 10.37 16.90 -7.70
CA SER A 156 10.90 18.00 -8.52
C SER A 156 9.80 18.98 -8.90
N GLU A 157 10.14 20.26 -9.01
CA GLU A 157 9.26 21.26 -9.62
C GLU A 157 9.32 21.24 -11.16
N SER A 158 10.36 20.61 -11.74
CA SER A 158 10.50 20.43 -13.18
C SER A 158 10.16 19.02 -13.63
N LEU A 159 9.53 18.90 -14.80
CA LEU A 159 9.23 17.62 -15.46
C LEU A 159 10.32 17.26 -16.50
N GLU A 160 11.56 17.58 -16.24
CA GLU A 160 12.69 17.22 -17.10
C GLU A 160 13.13 15.77 -16.89
N GLU A 161 13.92 15.23 -17.82
CA GLU A 161 14.36 13.83 -17.76
C GLU A 161 15.27 13.57 -16.54
N ASP A 162 15.99 14.57 -16.06
CA ASP A 162 17.01 14.45 -15.03
C ASP A 162 16.46 13.90 -13.71
N PHE A 163 15.26 14.30 -13.29
CA PHE A 163 14.71 13.81 -12.02
C PHE A 163 14.34 12.30 -12.07
N VAL A 164 14.01 11.76 -13.25
CA VAL A 164 13.77 10.31 -13.42
C VAL A 164 15.10 9.56 -13.41
N LEU A 165 16.15 10.10 -14.04
CA LEU A 165 17.50 9.53 -13.99
C LEU A 165 18.05 9.56 -12.56
N GLU A 166 17.81 10.63 -11.82
CA GLU A 166 18.17 10.75 -10.41
C GLU A 166 17.45 9.71 -9.56
N THR A 167 16.18 9.41 -9.83
CA THR A 167 15.45 8.34 -9.13
C THR A 167 16.13 6.98 -9.32
N VAL A 168 16.62 6.67 -10.53
CA VAL A 168 17.39 5.44 -10.79
C VAL A 168 18.74 5.49 -10.08
N ASN A 169 19.41 6.62 -10.06
CA ASN A 169 20.70 6.76 -9.36
C ASN A 169 20.55 6.58 -7.84
N HIS A 170 19.46 7.10 -7.23
CA HIS A 170 19.14 6.85 -5.83
C HIS A 170 18.92 5.34 -5.57
N LEU A 171 18.14 4.66 -6.42
CA LEU A 171 17.98 3.22 -6.34
C LEU A 171 19.32 2.48 -6.37
N LEU A 172 20.19 2.82 -7.30
CA LEU A 172 21.49 2.18 -7.48
C LEU A 172 22.46 2.47 -6.33
N ARG A 173 22.40 3.68 -5.76
CA ARG A 173 23.21 4.07 -4.61
C ARG A 173 22.80 3.32 -3.35
N ASP A 174 21.51 3.27 -3.06
CA ASP A 174 21.00 2.87 -1.75
C ASP A 174 20.59 1.38 -1.72
N HIS A 175 20.25 0.78 -2.88
CA HIS A 175 19.69 -0.57 -2.99
C HIS A 175 20.40 -1.48 -4.00
N SER A 176 21.64 -1.16 -4.39
CA SER A 176 22.37 -2.00 -5.37
C SER A 176 22.50 -3.46 -4.96
N GLY A 177 22.63 -3.74 -3.66
CA GLY A 177 22.71 -5.09 -3.11
C GLY A 177 21.37 -5.84 -3.06
N ASP A 178 20.26 -5.11 -3.12
CA ASP A 178 18.91 -5.69 -3.10
C ASP A 178 18.38 -6.00 -4.50
N ILE A 179 19.00 -5.40 -5.55
CA ILE A 179 18.61 -5.58 -6.95
C ILE A 179 19.26 -6.86 -7.49
N ARG A 180 18.45 -7.75 -8.01
CA ARG A 180 18.94 -9.01 -8.59
C ARG A 180 19.58 -8.79 -9.95
N THR A 181 20.53 -9.66 -10.28
CA THR A 181 21.09 -9.70 -11.63
C THR A 181 19.95 -9.99 -12.64
N ASN A 182 19.90 -9.24 -13.75
CA ASN A 182 18.81 -9.24 -14.73
C ASN A 182 17.46 -8.74 -14.18
N ALA A 183 17.48 -7.91 -13.15
CA ALA A 183 16.29 -7.18 -12.72
C ALA A 183 15.67 -6.43 -13.91
N MET A 184 14.38 -6.16 -13.78
CA MET A 184 13.61 -5.47 -14.81
C MET A 184 12.97 -4.22 -14.22
N ILE A 185 13.15 -3.08 -14.87
CA ILE A 185 12.35 -1.89 -14.61
C ILE A 185 11.20 -1.84 -15.61
N HIS A 186 9.97 -1.82 -15.10
CA HIS A 186 8.76 -1.71 -15.88
C HIS A 186 8.14 -0.32 -15.73
N SER A 187 7.89 0.34 -16.86
CA SER A 187 7.30 1.68 -16.93
C SER A 187 6.15 1.73 -17.93
N ASP A 188 5.47 2.86 -18.00
CA ASP A 188 4.67 3.21 -19.15
C ASP A 188 5.56 3.62 -20.35
N GLN A 189 4.93 4.03 -21.48
CA GLN A 189 5.63 4.49 -22.68
C GLN A 189 5.84 6.03 -22.67
N GLY A 190 5.97 6.63 -21.50
CA GLY A 190 6.27 8.05 -21.34
C GLY A 190 7.61 8.46 -21.97
N CYS A 191 7.73 9.72 -22.42
CA CYS A 191 8.95 10.23 -23.05
C CYS A 191 10.17 10.10 -22.14
N HIS A 192 10.02 10.24 -20.84
CA HIS A 192 11.08 10.11 -19.83
C HIS A 192 11.71 8.70 -19.82
N TYR A 193 10.92 7.66 -20.12
CA TYR A 193 11.36 6.26 -20.12
C TYR A 193 11.81 5.76 -21.50
N THR A 194 11.51 6.53 -22.56
CA THR A 194 11.92 6.22 -23.94
C THR A 194 13.13 7.04 -24.40
N CYS A 195 13.62 7.96 -23.57
CA CYS A 195 14.81 8.74 -23.90
C CYS A 195 16.08 7.88 -23.87
N ILE A 196 17.03 8.23 -24.72
CA ILE A 196 18.31 7.49 -24.89
C ILE A 196 19.07 7.42 -23.55
N ARG A 197 19.12 8.51 -22.80
CA ARG A 197 19.83 8.60 -21.51
C ARG A 197 19.30 7.58 -20.49
N PHE A 198 17.98 7.37 -20.42
CA PHE A 198 17.37 6.38 -19.52
C PHE A 198 17.70 4.95 -19.98
N ILE A 199 17.60 4.68 -21.28
CA ILE A 199 17.91 3.37 -21.87
C ILE A 199 19.38 3.01 -21.63
N ASP A 200 20.31 3.94 -21.87
CA ASP A 200 21.73 3.71 -21.67
C ASP A 200 22.08 3.50 -20.20
N LEU A 201 21.50 4.30 -19.30
CA LEU A 201 21.68 4.14 -17.84
C LEU A 201 21.28 2.72 -17.37
N LEU A 202 20.17 2.17 -17.86
CA LEU A 202 19.74 0.82 -17.51
C LEU A 202 20.66 -0.25 -18.10
N LYS A 203 21.10 -0.08 -19.37
CA LYS A 203 22.03 -1.00 -20.02
C LYS A 203 23.37 -1.09 -19.30
N ASP A 204 23.94 0.06 -18.91
CA ASP A 204 25.20 0.13 -18.18
C ASP A 204 25.16 -0.60 -16.84
N ARG A 205 23.97 -0.83 -16.32
CA ARG A 205 23.72 -1.51 -15.04
C ARG A 205 23.13 -2.92 -15.17
N ASN A 206 23.07 -3.46 -16.40
CA ASN A 206 22.45 -4.76 -16.69
C ASN A 206 21.01 -4.89 -16.18
N ILE A 207 20.25 -3.79 -16.18
CA ILE A 207 18.83 -3.75 -15.82
C ILE A 207 18.03 -3.79 -17.12
N ARG A 208 17.13 -4.73 -17.25
CA ARG A 208 16.26 -4.85 -18.42
C ARG A 208 15.14 -3.82 -18.36
N GLN A 209 14.82 -3.24 -19.49
CA GLN A 209 13.66 -2.39 -19.61
C GLN A 209 12.46 -3.20 -20.10
N SER A 210 11.32 -2.98 -19.47
CA SER A 210 10.01 -3.48 -19.90
C SER A 210 9.03 -2.33 -19.93
N MET A 211 8.11 -2.33 -20.88
CA MET A 211 7.12 -1.26 -21.02
C MET A 211 5.71 -1.82 -21.05
N SER A 212 4.80 -1.11 -20.41
CA SER A 212 3.36 -1.35 -20.53
C SER A 212 2.92 -1.22 -21.99
N ARG A 213 1.94 -2.00 -22.41
CA ARG A 213 1.31 -1.80 -23.70
C ARG A 213 0.60 -0.44 -23.76
N ARG A 214 0.67 0.23 -24.89
CA ARG A 214 0.08 1.56 -25.09
C ARG A 214 -1.39 1.58 -24.70
N GLY A 215 -1.76 2.44 -23.76
CA GLY A 215 -3.15 2.57 -23.27
C GLY A 215 -3.61 1.47 -22.32
N ASN A 216 -2.75 0.55 -21.89
CA ASN A 216 -3.09 -0.51 -20.97
C ASN A 216 -2.59 -0.21 -19.55
N CYS A 217 -3.39 0.54 -18.80
CA CYS A 217 -3.09 0.90 -17.41
C CYS A 217 -3.02 -0.30 -16.44
N TRP A 218 -3.42 -1.49 -16.87
CA TRP A 218 -3.34 -2.70 -16.04
C TRP A 218 -1.91 -3.19 -15.83
N ASP A 219 -1.04 -2.87 -16.76
CA ASP A 219 0.32 -3.35 -16.76
C ASP A 219 1.16 -2.59 -15.71
N ASN A 220 0.70 -1.40 -15.24
CA ASN A 220 1.30 -0.65 -14.12
C ASN A 220 0.31 -0.40 -12.95
N ALA A 221 -0.72 -1.23 -12.83
CA ALA A 221 -1.77 -1.07 -11.82
C ALA A 221 -1.26 -0.98 -10.36
N PRO A 222 -0.19 -1.69 -9.93
CA PRO A 222 0.34 -1.55 -8.58
C PRO A 222 0.89 -0.15 -8.28
N GLN A 223 1.48 0.52 -9.28
CA GLN A 223 2.01 1.88 -9.15
C GLN A 223 0.88 2.92 -9.11
N GLU A 224 -0.09 2.78 -10.02
CA GLU A 224 -1.30 3.62 -10.00
C GLU A 224 -2.06 3.51 -8.66
N SER A 225 -2.14 2.29 -8.10
CA SER A 225 -2.76 2.05 -6.80
C SER A 225 -2.00 2.76 -5.68
N PHE A 226 -0.67 2.71 -5.69
CA PHE A 226 0.17 3.41 -4.72
C PHE A 226 -0.10 4.92 -4.76
N TYR A 227 0.01 5.56 -5.92
CA TYR A 227 -0.25 7.00 -6.05
C TYR A 227 -1.66 7.40 -5.65
N GLY A 228 -2.64 6.56 -5.99
CA GLY A 228 -4.00 6.81 -5.56
C GLY A 228 -4.15 6.80 -4.04
N HIS A 229 -3.48 5.89 -3.34
CA HIS A 229 -3.48 5.86 -1.87
C HIS A 229 -2.70 7.02 -1.28
N ALA A 230 -1.50 7.32 -1.81
CA ALA A 230 -0.71 8.46 -1.37
C ALA A 230 -1.53 9.76 -1.44
N LYS A 231 -2.13 10.03 -2.60
CA LYS A 231 -2.97 11.22 -2.79
C LYS A 231 -4.17 11.28 -1.84
N ASP A 232 -4.84 10.15 -1.62
CA ASP A 232 -5.97 10.11 -0.70
C ASP A 232 -5.54 10.38 0.76
N GLU A 233 -4.36 9.92 1.17
CA GLU A 233 -3.88 9.97 2.55
C GLU A 233 -3.22 11.32 2.91
N ILE A 234 -2.41 11.91 1.99
CA ILE A 234 -1.63 13.11 2.30
C ILE A 234 -2.17 14.42 1.69
N MET A 235 -3.17 14.38 0.80
CA MET A 235 -3.60 15.57 0.06
C MET A 235 -4.00 16.76 0.94
N LYS A 236 -4.51 16.52 2.15
CA LYS A 236 -4.85 17.60 3.10
C LYS A 236 -3.60 18.38 3.53
N TYR A 237 -2.49 17.67 3.80
CA TYR A 237 -1.22 18.27 4.20
C TYR A 237 -0.53 18.95 3.01
N VAL A 238 -0.55 18.31 1.84
CA VAL A 238 0.01 18.85 0.59
C VAL A 238 -0.61 20.20 0.22
N LYS A 239 -1.92 20.36 0.40
CA LYS A 239 -2.62 21.65 0.14
C LYS A 239 -2.23 22.76 1.11
N GLU A 240 -1.81 22.41 2.31
CA GLU A 240 -1.43 23.35 3.38
C GLU A 240 0.06 23.72 3.31
N ALA A 241 0.88 22.95 2.60
CA ALA A 241 2.31 23.21 2.42
C ALA A 241 2.54 24.58 1.79
N SER A 242 3.33 25.43 2.45
CA SER A 242 3.61 26.80 2.02
C SER A 242 4.82 26.92 1.12
N SER A 243 5.71 25.91 1.09
CA SER A 243 6.91 25.85 0.27
C SER A 243 7.17 24.45 -0.29
N PHE A 244 8.13 24.37 -1.22
CA PHE A 244 8.57 23.09 -1.78
C PHE A 244 9.23 22.21 -0.72
N GLU A 245 10.03 22.80 0.17
CA GLU A 245 10.70 22.09 1.27
C GLU A 245 9.70 21.49 2.28
N GLU A 246 8.57 22.17 2.51
CA GLU A 246 7.49 21.60 3.34
C GLU A 246 6.80 20.43 2.62
N LEU A 247 6.59 20.55 1.31
CA LEU A 247 6.06 19.44 0.51
C LEU A 247 7.02 18.25 0.54
N GLU A 248 8.33 18.49 0.39
CA GLU A 248 9.36 17.46 0.43
C GLU A 248 9.30 16.68 1.75
N LYS A 249 9.27 17.36 2.89
CA LYS A 249 9.10 16.72 4.20
C LYS A 249 7.83 15.88 4.32
N ILE A 250 6.71 16.36 3.79
CA ILE A 250 5.45 15.60 3.79
C ILE A 250 5.58 14.33 2.97
N ILE A 251 6.28 14.38 1.83
CA ILE A 251 6.54 13.22 0.99
C ILE A 251 7.49 12.25 1.68
N ASP A 252 8.59 12.74 2.28
CA ASP A 252 9.57 11.93 3.00
C ASP A 252 8.91 11.19 4.18
N ASP A 253 8.18 11.90 5.03
CA ASP A 253 7.43 11.32 6.15
C ASP A 253 6.41 10.26 5.67
N TYR A 254 5.82 10.48 4.50
CA TYR A 254 4.88 9.52 3.93
C TYR A 254 5.58 8.29 3.39
N MET A 255 6.74 8.41 2.75
CA MET A 255 7.50 7.26 2.23
C MET A 255 7.99 6.37 3.37
N ASP A 256 8.48 6.97 4.45
CA ASP A 256 8.86 6.24 5.66
C ASP A 256 7.67 5.52 6.29
N TYR A 257 6.54 6.21 6.44
CA TYR A 257 5.31 5.60 6.93
C TYR A 257 4.83 4.47 6.00
N TYR A 258 4.84 4.68 4.69
CA TYR A 258 4.39 3.70 3.72
C TYR A 258 5.20 2.41 3.80
N ASN A 259 6.53 2.52 3.86
CA ASN A 259 7.42 1.38 3.91
C ASN A 259 7.40 0.65 5.26
N SER A 260 7.31 1.39 6.37
CA SER A 260 7.52 0.82 7.70
C SER A 260 6.25 0.57 8.50
N GLU A 261 5.17 1.34 8.27
CA GLU A 261 4.02 1.35 9.16
C GLU A 261 2.65 1.25 8.44
N ARG A 262 2.65 1.35 7.11
CA ARG A 262 1.42 1.21 6.33
C ARG A 262 1.14 -0.26 6.04
N TYR A 263 0.42 -0.90 6.95
CA TYR A 263 0.07 -2.32 6.83
C TYR A 263 -0.89 -2.57 5.69
N GLN A 264 -0.60 -3.63 4.90
CA GLN A 264 -1.34 -3.98 3.70
C GLN A 264 -1.90 -5.39 3.80
N TYR A 265 -3.18 -5.55 3.46
CA TYR A 265 -3.84 -6.83 3.56
C TYR A 265 -3.23 -7.89 2.65
N GLU A 266 -2.77 -7.46 1.48
CA GLU A 266 -2.13 -8.29 0.46
C GLU A 266 -0.72 -8.73 0.86
N LEU A 267 -0.07 -8.00 1.77
CA LEU A 267 1.24 -8.33 2.35
C LEU A 267 1.08 -9.08 3.68
N SER A 268 0.11 -9.98 3.79
CA SER A 268 -0.13 -10.73 5.03
C SER A 268 -0.40 -9.83 6.24
N LYS A 269 -0.97 -8.63 6.05
CA LYS A 269 -1.23 -7.59 7.05
C LYS A 269 0.03 -6.91 7.60
N LEU A 270 1.14 -7.05 6.92
CA LEU A 270 2.43 -6.44 7.26
C LEU A 270 2.63 -5.14 6.47
N SER A 271 3.58 -4.33 6.92
CA SER A 271 4.16 -3.25 6.12
C SER A 271 5.11 -3.83 5.05
N PRO A 272 5.46 -3.07 4.00
CA PRO A 272 6.44 -3.51 3.01
C PRO A 272 7.76 -4.02 3.62
N ASN A 273 8.32 -3.30 4.60
CA ASN A 273 9.56 -3.69 5.28
C ASN A 273 9.40 -4.98 6.09
N GLU A 274 8.33 -5.09 6.88
CA GLU A 274 8.03 -6.31 7.63
C GLU A 274 7.78 -7.51 6.72
N TYR A 275 7.18 -7.28 5.55
CA TYR A 275 6.93 -8.34 4.58
C TYR A 275 8.22 -8.86 3.94
N LEU A 276 9.18 -7.97 3.62
CA LEU A 276 10.51 -8.36 3.18
C LEU A 276 11.23 -9.18 4.25
N GLU A 277 11.17 -8.74 5.52
CA GLU A 277 11.78 -9.46 6.63
C GLU A 277 11.14 -10.84 6.84
N TYR A 278 9.82 -10.91 6.76
CA TYR A 278 9.11 -12.20 6.78
C TYR A 278 9.52 -13.11 5.61
N TYR A 279 9.71 -12.57 4.42
CA TYR A 279 10.21 -13.34 3.28
C TYR A 279 11.64 -13.88 3.52
N LYS A 280 12.54 -13.04 4.07
CA LYS A 280 13.94 -13.40 4.35
C LYS A 280 14.05 -14.45 5.46
N THR A 281 13.36 -14.27 6.55
CA THR A 281 13.50 -15.09 7.77
C THR A 281 12.55 -16.27 7.85
N GLY A 282 11.40 -16.19 7.17
CA GLY A 282 10.28 -17.13 7.33
C GLY A 282 9.50 -16.96 8.64
N ILE A 283 9.85 -15.96 9.47
CA ILE A 283 9.20 -15.72 10.76
C ILE A 283 8.07 -14.70 10.58
N TYR A 284 6.83 -15.15 10.73
CA TYR A 284 5.66 -14.27 10.64
C TYR A 284 5.46 -13.52 11.97
N PRO A 285 5.56 -12.18 11.99
CA PRO A 285 5.59 -11.43 13.26
C PRO A 285 4.26 -11.42 14.02
N LEU A 286 3.14 -11.69 13.35
CA LEU A 286 1.80 -11.70 13.97
C LEU A 286 1.27 -13.12 14.25
N LYS A 287 2.12 -14.15 14.30
CA LYS A 287 1.73 -15.56 14.45
C LYS A 287 0.82 -15.82 15.66
N ASP A 288 1.08 -15.15 16.78
CA ASP A 288 0.32 -15.35 18.02
C ASP A 288 -1.03 -14.59 18.05
N LEU A 289 -1.23 -13.65 17.12
CA LEU A 289 -2.39 -12.76 17.02
C LEU A 289 -3.32 -13.09 15.87
N VAL A 290 -2.86 -13.89 14.91
CA VAL A 290 -3.58 -14.27 13.69
C VAL A 290 -3.67 -15.79 13.63
N ASP A 291 -4.82 -16.32 13.19
CA ASP A 291 -5.00 -17.75 12.99
C ASP A 291 -4.04 -18.23 11.87
N GLU A 292 -3.29 -19.31 12.11
CA GLU A 292 -2.32 -19.88 11.15
C GLU A 292 -2.99 -20.30 9.83
N ASN A 293 -4.29 -20.67 9.88
CA ASN A 293 -5.07 -21.03 8.70
C ASN A 293 -5.69 -19.81 7.98
N GLU A 294 -5.39 -18.58 8.41
CA GLU A 294 -5.92 -17.41 7.74
C GLU A 294 -5.31 -17.27 6.34
N LYS A 295 -6.15 -17.39 5.30
CA LYS A 295 -5.75 -17.37 3.86
C LYS A 295 -4.94 -16.14 3.43
N THR A 296 -4.82 -15.14 4.29
CA THR A 296 -4.05 -13.92 4.02
C THR A 296 -2.56 -14.07 4.31
N ILE A 297 -2.14 -15.11 5.04
CA ILE A 297 -0.72 -15.37 5.29
C ILE A 297 -0.16 -16.05 4.04
N LYS A 298 0.71 -15.36 3.34
CA LYS A 298 1.36 -15.87 2.14
C LYS A 298 2.48 -16.85 2.49
N LYS A 299 2.59 -17.92 1.70
CA LYS A 299 3.72 -18.85 1.72
C LYS A 299 4.60 -18.57 0.52
N PHE A 300 5.90 -18.71 0.68
CA PHE A 300 6.88 -18.31 -0.34
C PHE A 300 7.54 -19.48 -1.08
N ASP A 301 7.11 -20.69 -0.83
CA ASP A 301 7.72 -21.90 -1.41
C ASP A 301 7.76 -21.84 -2.95
N THR A 302 6.64 -21.46 -3.56
CA THR A 302 6.53 -21.33 -5.03
C THR A 302 7.47 -20.26 -5.58
N VAL A 303 7.54 -19.09 -4.90
CA VAL A 303 8.40 -17.98 -5.31
C VAL A 303 9.87 -18.37 -5.19
N LYS A 304 10.26 -19.04 -4.11
CA LYS A 304 11.62 -19.52 -3.89
C LYS A 304 12.01 -20.59 -4.91
N ALA A 305 11.09 -21.49 -5.27
CA ALA A 305 11.30 -22.50 -6.30
C ALA A 305 11.47 -21.86 -7.70
N ASN A 306 10.65 -20.85 -8.03
CA ASN A 306 10.77 -20.13 -9.30
C ASN A 306 12.11 -19.39 -9.41
N LEU A 307 12.55 -18.74 -8.33
CA LEU A 307 13.83 -18.05 -8.31
C LEU A 307 15.00 -19.01 -8.53
N LYS A 308 14.98 -20.15 -7.85
CA LYS A 308 16.02 -21.17 -8.02
C LYS A 308 16.11 -21.66 -9.47
N ARG A 309 14.95 -21.90 -10.10
CA ARG A 309 14.92 -22.30 -11.52
C ARG A 309 15.50 -21.21 -12.43
N LEU A 310 15.18 -19.95 -12.21
CA LEU A 310 15.71 -18.83 -13.00
C LEU A 310 17.22 -18.66 -12.84
N GLU A 311 17.75 -18.93 -11.66
CA GLU A 311 19.19 -18.94 -11.40
C GLU A 311 19.87 -20.10 -12.13
N GLU A 312 19.30 -21.32 -12.08
CA GLU A 312 19.81 -22.51 -12.79
C GLU A 312 19.78 -22.34 -14.31
N GLU A 313 18.70 -21.80 -14.89
CA GLU A 313 18.58 -21.49 -16.32
C GLU A 313 19.66 -20.49 -16.79
N LYS A 314 19.99 -19.53 -15.94
CA LYS A 314 21.04 -18.55 -16.23
C LYS A 314 22.43 -19.16 -16.23
N ASP A 315 22.73 -19.98 -15.23
CA ASP A 315 24.05 -20.65 -15.15
C ASP A 315 24.27 -21.59 -16.34
N GLN A 316 23.22 -22.28 -16.79
CA GLN A 316 23.25 -23.11 -18.00
C GLN A 316 23.47 -22.29 -19.28
N ALA A 317 22.82 -21.10 -19.38
CA ALA A 317 23.01 -20.21 -20.52
C ALA A 317 24.44 -19.62 -20.56
N ALA A 318 25.01 -19.26 -19.41
CA ALA A 318 26.38 -18.80 -19.30
C ALA A 318 27.40 -19.91 -19.71
N ALA A 319 27.19 -21.12 -19.22
CA ALA A 319 28.05 -22.29 -19.56
C ALA A 319 27.96 -22.73 -21.03
N SER A 320 26.87 -22.36 -21.73
CA SER A 320 26.72 -22.64 -23.17
C SER A 320 27.33 -21.60 -24.11
N MET A 321 27.80 -20.48 -23.56
CA MET A 321 28.48 -19.40 -24.29
C MET A 321 30.01 -19.42 -24.15
N GLU A 322 30.54 -20.26 -23.26
CA GLU A 322 31.94 -20.61 -23.16
C GLU A 322 32.30 -21.85 -24.08
#